data_fa2b27472ca480d307280cd3abed9c0b
#
_entry.id   fa2b27472ca480d307280cd3abed9c0b
#
_cell.length_a   1.000
_cell.length_b   1.000
_cell.length_c   1.000
_cell.angle_alpha   90.00
_cell.angle_beta   90.00
_cell.angle_gamma   90.00
#
_symmetry.space_group_name_H-M   'P 1'
#
loop_
_entity.id
_entity.type
_entity.pdbx_description
1 polymer ?
#
loop_
_entity_poly.entity_id
_entity_poly.type
_entity_poly.pdbx_seq_one_letter_code
_entity_poly.pdbx_strand_id
1 'polypeptide(L)'
;MELLEDLLEEARKLNASDLHITANQSVSLRIDGKLRKTKLLITKEQVSKMLAYILNEEQLHNLEACGELDCAFMDGKGLPYRVNVAKSDGQYLLVMRIIKLEIPSCEELLLPETVQALANLKQGLVLVCGATGSGKSTTLAALIEKINRERKLHIVTLEDPIEYRYVSKKSLIHQREVGRDTASFAIGLRSVLRQDPDVILVGELRDKETISAALTAAETGHLVFATLHTNDSTGAVNRILDSFDEGRQLIRSQLAEVLQAIVCQELLPKVVGKGRVANFEVLIATPALRSLIREGRTHQIASYLITGKQQGMLTKEEHRKMLQEKGLI
;
A
#
# COMPACT_ATOMS: atom_id res chain seq x y z
N MET A 1 26.52 16.48 6.88
CA MET A 1 26.12 15.95 5.56
C MET A 1 26.60 14.52 5.38
N GLU A 2 27.90 14.28 5.29
CA GLU A 2 28.51 12.93 5.12
C GLU A 2 27.93 11.87 6.07
N LEU A 3 27.85 12.17 7.36
CA LEU A 3 27.37 11.23 8.37
C LEU A 3 25.91 10.75 8.11
N LEU A 4 25.01 11.63 7.66
CA LEU A 4 23.64 11.23 7.34
C LEU A 4 23.60 10.35 6.08
N GLU A 5 24.33 10.72 5.04
CA GLU A 5 24.43 9.94 3.80
C GLU A 5 24.99 8.54 4.06
N ASP A 6 26.03 8.41 4.90
CA ASP A 6 26.59 7.12 5.30
C ASP A 6 25.55 6.26 6.05
N LEU A 7 24.80 6.85 6.97
CA LEU A 7 23.73 6.15 7.69
C LEU A 7 22.61 5.68 6.77
N LEU A 8 22.23 6.50 5.82
CA LEU A 8 21.20 6.15 4.83
C LEU A 8 21.69 5.02 3.90
N GLU A 9 22.94 5.06 3.49
CA GLU A 9 23.54 3.99 2.69
C GLU A 9 23.62 2.68 3.46
N GLU A 10 24.07 2.71 4.73
CA GLU A 10 24.11 1.53 5.59
C GLU A 10 22.71 0.95 5.81
N ALA A 11 21.72 1.81 6.10
CA ALA A 11 20.35 1.39 6.28
C ALA A 11 19.80 0.68 5.02
N ARG A 12 20.10 1.17 3.83
CA ARG A 12 19.74 0.52 2.56
C ARG A 12 20.44 -0.82 2.36
N LYS A 13 21.75 -0.90 2.60
CA LYS A 13 22.52 -2.16 2.52
C LYS A 13 21.98 -3.25 3.43
N LEU A 14 21.46 -2.85 4.59
CA LEU A 14 20.84 -3.76 5.57
C LEU A 14 19.35 -4.03 5.33
N ASN A 15 18.78 -3.50 4.24
CA ASN A 15 17.34 -3.56 3.95
C ASN A 15 16.46 -3.09 5.11
N ALA A 16 16.89 -2.05 5.81
CA ALA A 16 16.08 -1.43 6.85
C ALA A 16 14.86 -0.74 6.24
N SER A 17 13.73 -0.78 6.93
CA SER A 17 12.54 -0.03 6.55
C SER A 17 12.58 1.40 7.07
N ASP A 18 13.12 1.59 8.29
CA ASP A 18 13.17 2.89 8.93
C ASP A 18 14.53 3.07 9.66
N LEU A 19 15.02 4.30 9.65
CA LEU A 19 16.16 4.78 10.40
C LEU A 19 15.67 5.74 11.48
N HIS A 20 16.04 5.48 12.74
CA HIS A 20 15.68 6.31 13.89
C HIS A 20 16.93 6.99 14.45
N ILE A 21 16.90 8.31 14.52
CA ILE A 21 17.99 9.14 15.04
C ILE A 21 17.41 10.00 16.16
N THR A 22 18.00 9.93 17.35
CA THR A 22 17.66 10.78 18.50
C THR A 22 18.95 11.30 19.10
N ALA A 23 18.98 12.57 19.50
CA ALA A 23 20.15 13.18 20.12
C ALA A 23 20.58 12.41 21.38
N ASN A 24 21.88 12.21 21.55
CA ASN A 24 22.51 11.48 22.66
C ASN A 24 22.06 10.03 22.83
N GLN A 25 21.51 9.43 21.78
CA GLN A 25 21.13 8.03 21.74
C GLN A 25 21.80 7.28 20.57
N SER A 26 21.86 5.95 20.69
CA SER A 26 22.32 5.10 19.61
C SER A 26 21.32 5.14 18.45
N VAL A 27 21.84 5.34 17.25
CA VAL A 27 21.05 5.19 16.02
C VAL A 27 20.42 3.81 16.00
N SER A 28 19.17 3.73 15.59
CA SER A 28 18.42 2.47 15.49
C SER A 28 17.86 2.26 14.10
N LEU A 29 17.97 1.04 13.63
CA LEU A 29 17.44 0.59 12.33
C LEU A 29 16.28 -0.39 12.56
N ARG A 30 15.20 -0.26 11.81
CA ARG A 30 14.15 -1.26 11.75
C ARG A 30 14.43 -2.23 10.62
N ILE A 31 14.74 -3.47 10.96
CA ILE A 31 15.09 -4.54 10.02
C ILE A 31 14.15 -5.72 10.31
N ASP A 32 13.43 -6.22 9.30
CA ASP A 32 12.44 -7.31 9.44
C ASP A 32 11.43 -7.07 10.58
N GLY A 33 10.98 -5.81 10.74
CA GLY A 33 10.03 -5.38 11.77
C GLY A 33 10.63 -5.20 13.17
N LYS A 34 11.91 -5.55 13.40
CA LYS A 34 12.59 -5.45 14.70
C LYS A 34 13.53 -4.27 14.73
N LEU A 35 13.52 -3.51 15.83
CA LEU A 35 14.50 -2.44 16.07
C LEU A 35 15.86 -3.03 16.48
N ARG A 36 16.91 -2.58 15.80
CA ARG A 36 18.31 -2.93 16.10
C ARG A 36 19.10 -1.66 16.37
N LYS A 37 19.70 -1.56 17.55
CA LYS A 37 20.58 -0.45 17.91
C LYS A 37 21.96 -0.63 17.28
N THR A 38 22.50 0.44 16.72
CA THR A 38 23.90 0.51 16.29
C THR A 38 24.78 0.94 17.46
N LYS A 39 26.10 0.97 17.26
CA LYS A 39 27.04 1.51 18.25
C LYS A 39 27.24 3.02 18.11
N LEU A 40 26.68 3.63 17.08
CA LEU A 40 26.88 5.04 16.78
C LEU A 40 25.95 5.91 17.62
N LEU A 41 26.53 6.82 18.39
CA LEU A 41 25.84 7.86 19.17
C LEU A 41 25.84 9.15 18.35
N ILE A 42 24.71 9.83 18.28
CA ILE A 42 24.56 11.11 17.57
C ILE A 42 24.40 12.23 18.58
N THR A 43 25.23 13.26 18.48
CA THR A 43 25.14 14.44 19.34
C THR A 43 24.00 15.36 18.93
N LYS A 44 23.58 16.25 19.84
CA LYS A 44 22.56 17.27 19.54
C LYS A 44 22.96 18.18 18.37
N GLU A 45 24.23 18.54 18.27
CA GLU A 45 24.76 19.36 17.17
C GLU A 45 24.69 18.64 15.83
N GLN A 46 24.98 17.33 15.82
CA GLN A 46 24.87 16.51 14.62
C GLN A 46 23.39 16.41 14.14
N VAL A 47 22.45 16.23 15.06
CA VAL A 47 21.00 16.25 14.73
C VAL A 47 20.61 17.60 14.15
N SER A 48 21.06 18.73 14.75
CA SER A 48 20.76 20.06 14.22
C SER A 48 21.32 20.28 12.79
N LYS A 49 22.52 19.77 12.52
CA LYS A 49 23.10 19.82 11.16
C LYS A 49 22.33 18.95 10.17
N MET A 50 21.85 17.79 10.59
CA MET A 50 21.01 16.92 9.77
C MET A 50 19.67 17.59 9.43
N LEU A 51 19.03 18.23 10.41
CA LEU A 51 17.79 18.98 10.19
C LEU A 51 17.99 20.14 9.20
N ALA A 52 19.07 20.91 9.36
CA ALA A 52 19.38 22.00 8.43
C ALA A 52 19.72 21.51 7.00
N TYR A 53 20.11 20.25 6.83
CA TYR A 53 20.33 19.63 5.52
C TYR A 53 19.03 19.10 4.90
N ILE A 54 18.12 18.57 5.71
CA ILE A 54 16.87 17.94 5.28
C ILE A 54 15.79 18.99 4.99
N LEU A 55 15.69 20.01 5.86
CA LEU A 55 14.56 20.96 5.90
C LEU A 55 14.95 22.33 5.32
N ASN A 56 14.04 22.96 4.62
CA ASN A 56 14.16 24.37 4.23
C ASN A 56 13.81 25.32 5.41
N GLU A 57 14.01 26.62 5.22
CA GLU A 57 13.79 27.62 6.27
C GLU A 57 12.32 27.65 6.76
N GLU A 58 11.34 27.53 5.88
CA GLU A 58 9.92 27.50 6.22
C GLU A 58 9.58 26.24 7.06
N GLN A 59 10.10 25.10 6.65
CA GLN A 59 9.92 23.83 7.37
C GLN A 59 10.57 23.85 8.75
N LEU A 60 11.75 24.46 8.87
CA LEU A 60 12.42 24.64 10.17
C LEU A 60 11.59 25.54 11.09
N HIS A 61 11.06 26.65 10.57
CA HIS A 61 10.19 27.54 11.33
C HIS A 61 8.91 26.84 11.81
N ASN A 62 8.27 26.06 10.91
CA ASN A 62 7.08 25.29 11.25
C ASN A 62 7.38 24.22 12.31
N LEU A 63 8.52 23.52 12.20
CA LEU A 63 8.97 22.55 13.19
C LEU A 63 9.19 23.19 14.58
N GLU A 64 9.76 24.40 14.62
CA GLU A 64 9.94 25.14 15.88
C GLU A 64 8.62 25.53 16.51
N ALA A 65 7.65 25.96 15.71
CA ALA A 65 6.33 26.41 16.16
C ALA A 65 5.42 25.25 16.58
N CYS A 66 5.36 24.17 15.79
CA CYS A 66 4.43 23.04 15.99
C CYS A 66 5.04 21.89 16.79
N GLY A 67 6.37 21.76 16.82
CA GLY A 67 7.08 20.67 17.51
C GLY A 67 7.16 19.36 16.72
N GLU A 68 6.49 19.26 15.57
CA GLU A 68 6.52 18.10 14.68
C GLU A 68 6.40 18.51 13.20
N LEU A 69 6.96 17.71 12.32
CA LEU A 69 6.93 17.93 10.86
C LEU A 69 7.08 16.61 10.12
N ASP A 70 6.25 16.43 9.08
CA ASP A 70 6.43 15.41 8.06
C ASP A 70 6.92 16.04 6.75
N CYS A 71 7.95 15.46 6.13
CA CYS A 71 8.42 15.92 4.82
C CYS A 71 9.01 14.79 3.98
N ALA A 72 9.11 15.04 2.67
CA ALA A 72 9.88 14.22 1.76
C ALA A 72 11.32 14.75 1.68
N PHE A 73 12.29 13.86 1.62
CA PHE A 73 13.70 14.18 1.45
C PHE A 73 14.29 13.31 0.35
N MET A 74 15.22 13.87 -0.42
CA MET A 74 16.04 13.15 -1.40
C MET A 74 17.50 13.29 -1.00
N ASP A 75 18.22 12.17 -0.88
CA ASP A 75 19.65 12.17 -0.57
C ASP A 75 20.49 12.68 -1.76
N GLY A 76 21.79 12.83 -1.55
CA GLY A 76 22.73 13.27 -2.57
C GLY A 76 22.84 12.36 -3.79
N LYS A 77 22.31 11.13 -3.73
CA LYS A 77 22.19 10.17 -4.84
C LYS A 77 20.83 10.21 -5.52
N GLY A 78 19.91 11.11 -5.10
CA GLY A 78 18.56 11.22 -5.62
C GLY A 78 17.60 10.13 -5.13
N LEU A 79 17.92 9.48 -4.01
CA LEU A 79 17.09 8.43 -3.41
C LEU A 79 16.07 9.04 -2.46
N PRO A 80 14.79 8.67 -2.55
CA PRO A 80 13.73 9.28 -1.77
C PRO A 80 13.58 8.67 -0.38
N TYR A 81 13.23 9.53 0.58
CA TYR A 81 12.89 9.20 1.97
C TYR A 81 11.67 9.99 2.43
N ARG A 82 10.86 9.42 3.30
CA ARG A 82 9.91 10.17 4.11
C ARG A 82 10.53 10.41 5.47
N VAL A 83 10.48 11.65 5.91
CA VAL A 83 11.07 12.08 7.18
C VAL A 83 9.98 12.61 8.08
N ASN A 84 9.83 12.02 9.25
CA ASN A 84 9.10 12.59 10.36
C ASN A 84 10.10 13.13 11.37
N VAL A 85 9.92 14.38 11.76
CA VAL A 85 10.67 15.02 12.84
C VAL A 85 9.71 15.38 13.95
N ALA A 86 10.04 15.06 15.18
CA ALA A 86 9.26 15.45 16.35
C ALA A 86 10.17 15.86 17.51
N LYS A 87 9.61 16.60 18.48
CA LYS A 87 10.26 16.92 19.75
C LYS A 87 9.86 15.91 20.82
N SER A 88 10.84 15.42 21.57
CA SER A 88 10.65 14.61 22.75
C SER A 88 11.65 15.05 23.80
N ASP A 89 11.17 15.44 25.00
CA ASP A 89 12.00 15.92 26.10
C ASP A 89 12.97 17.06 25.68
N GLY A 90 12.45 18.00 24.90
CA GLY A 90 13.22 19.16 24.39
C GLY A 90 14.29 18.84 23.36
N GLN A 91 14.34 17.61 22.87
CA GLN A 91 15.27 17.16 21.83
C GLN A 91 14.51 16.73 20.58
N TYR A 92 15.14 16.87 19.41
CA TYR A 92 14.59 16.38 18.18
C TYR A 92 14.88 14.88 18.01
N LEU A 93 13.87 14.17 17.54
CA LEU A 93 13.99 12.82 17.01
C LEU A 93 13.61 12.85 15.53
N LEU A 94 14.34 12.08 14.72
CA LEU A 94 14.09 11.89 13.29
C LEU A 94 13.79 10.43 13.04
N VAL A 95 12.70 10.19 12.32
CA VAL A 95 12.40 8.87 11.77
C VAL A 95 12.39 9.00 10.25
N MET A 96 13.30 8.31 9.60
CA MET A 96 13.45 8.34 8.15
C MET A 96 13.03 7.00 7.58
N ARG A 97 11.92 6.97 6.86
CA ARG A 97 11.44 5.80 6.11
C ARG A 97 12.11 5.72 4.76
N ILE A 98 12.69 4.58 4.46
CA ILE A 98 13.37 4.30 3.20
C ILE A 98 12.32 3.93 2.15
N ILE A 99 12.20 4.74 1.09
CA ILE A 99 11.31 4.45 -0.04
C ILE A 99 12.05 3.49 -0.98
N LYS A 100 11.43 2.36 -1.30
CA LYS A 100 12.01 1.36 -2.19
C LYS A 100 11.87 1.81 -3.64
N LEU A 101 12.98 1.75 -4.38
CA LEU A 101 13.01 2.04 -5.82
C LEU A 101 12.71 0.81 -6.66
N GLU A 102 13.14 -0.37 -6.19
CA GLU A 102 12.90 -1.61 -6.90
C GLU A 102 11.54 -2.18 -6.51
N ILE A 103 10.69 -2.32 -7.51
CA ILE A 103 9.39 -2.96 -7.37
C ILE A 103 9.58 -4.42 -7.73
N PRO A 104 9.35 -5.35 -6.77
CA PRO A 104 9.49 -6.77 -7.04
C PRO A 104 8.47 -7.22 -8.08
N SER A 105 8.84 -8.20 -8.90
CA SER A 105 7.92 -8.78 -9.87
C SER A 105 6.85 -9.64 -9.19
N CYS A 106 5.76 -9.93 -9.91
CA CYS A 106 4.71 -10.83 -9.41
C CYS A 106 5.26 -12.23 -9.11
N GLU A 107 6.24 -12.69 -9.89
CA GLU A 107 6.90 -13.98 -9.76
C GLU A 107 7.79 -14.02 -8.51
N GLU A 108 8.58 -12.96 -8.25
CA GLU A 108 9.42 -12.85 -7.05
C GLU A 108 8.58 -12.82 -5.77
N LEU A 109 7.37 -12.25 -5.84
CA LEU A 109 6.42 -12.24 -4.74
C LEU A 109 5.62 -13.54 -4.61
N LEU A 110 5.78 -14.48 -5.55
CA LEU A 110 5.02 -15.73 -5.62
C LEU A 110 3.50 -15.49 -5.65
N LEU A 111 3.06 -14.42 -6.35
CA LEU A 111 1.64 -14.12 -6.47
C LEU A 111 0.92 -15.26 -7.22
N PRO A 112 -0.23 -15.75 -6.72
CA PRO A 112 -1.04 -16.71 -7.46
C PRO A 112 -1.38 -16.20 -8.86
N GLU A 113 -1.45 -17.09 -9.85
CA GLU A 113 -1.75 -16.74 -11.25
C GLU A 113 -3.05 -15.96 -11.37
N THR A 114 -4.06 -16.31 -10.57
CA THR A 114 -5.34 -15.59 -10.51
C THR A 114 -5.18 -14.14 -10.04
N VAL A 115 -4.25 -13.87 -9.11
CA VAL A 115 -3.95 -12.50 -8.68
C VAL A 115 -3.20 -11.75 -9.77
N GLN A 116 -2.22 -12.39 -10.43
CA GLN A 116 -1.49 -11.79 -11.55
C GLN A 116 -2.42 -11.45 -12.73
N ALA A 117 -3.41 -12.31 -13.00
CA ALA A 117 -4.39 -12.11 -14.07
C ALA A 117 -5.27 -10.85 -13.87
N LEU A 118 -5.40 -10.33 -12.64
CA LEU A 118 -6.12 -9.09 -12.36
C LEU A 118 -5.51 -7.87 -13.07
N ALA A 119 -4.22 -7.90 -13.40
CA ALA A 119 -3.56 -6.87 -14.20
C ALA A 119 -4.07 -6.79 -15.65
N ASN A 120 -4.78 -7.82 -16.14
CA ASN A 120 -5.33 -7.88 -17.49
C ASN A 120 -6.79 -7.39 -17.59
N LEU A 121 -7.43 -7.11 -16.46
CA LEU A 121 -8.78 -6.56 -16.44
C LEU A 121 -8.82 -5.23 -17.17
N LYS A 122 -9.99 -4.92 -17.75
CA LYS A 122 -10.21 -3.65 -18.44
C LYS A 122 -10.85 -2.62 -17.52
N GLN A 123 -11.77 -3.05 -16.65
CA GLN A 123 -12.54 -2.20 -15.76
C GLN A 123 -13.02 -2.96 -14.53
N GLY A 124 -13.52 -2.24 -13.55
CA GLY A 124 -14.13 -2.74 -12.33
C GLY A 124 -13.24 -2.52 -11.10
N LEU A 125 -13.67 -3.02 -9.96
CA LEU A 125 -13.02 -2.82 -8.66
C LEU A 125 -12.30 -4.09 -8.21
N VAL A 126 -11.02 -3.97 -7.88
CA VAL A 126 -10.19 -4.98 -7.22
C VAL A 126 -9.80 -4.47 -5.85
N LEU A 127 -10.11 -5.24 -4.81
CA LEU A 127 -9.79 -4.92 -3.43
C LEU A 127 -8.61 -5.77 -2.95
N VAL A 128 -7.59 -5.13 -2.38
CA VAL A 128 -6.48 -5.82 -1.69
C VAL A 128 -6.57 -5.52 -0.20
N CYS A 129 -6.78 -6.56 0.59
CA CYS A 129 -7.15 -6.48 1.99
C CYS A 129 -6.08 -7.10 2.90
N GLY A 130 -6.05 -6.70 4.16
CA GLY A 130 -5.16 -7.25 5.18
C GLY A 130 -4.71 -6.21 6.19
N ALA A 131 -4.14 -6.65 7.29
CA ALA A 131 -3.61 -5.79 8.34
C ALA A 131 -2.50 -4.84 7.84
N THR A 132 -2.18 -3.82 8.62
CA THR A 132 -1.00 -2.99 8.35
C THR A 132 0.26 -3.86 8.36
N GLY A 133 1.12 -3.65 7.35
CA GLY A 133 2.34 -4.44 7.20
C GLY A 133 2.15 -5.86 6.62
N SER A 134 0.95 -6.19 6.11
CA SER A 134 0.69 -7.46 5.41
C SER A 134 1.22 -7.51 3.96
N GLY A 135 1.79 -6.42 3.44
CA GLY A 135 2.39 -6.36 2.11
C GLY A 135 1.43 -5.92 0.98
N LYS A 136 0.26 -5.35 1.30
CA LYS A 136 -0.72 -4.86 0.30
C LYS A 136 -0.11 -3.94 -0.75
N SER A 137 0.61 -2.90 -0.29
CA SER A 137 1.27 -1.92 -1.18
C SER A 137 2.30 -2.59 -2.10
N THR A 138 3.02 -3.60 -1.60
CA THR A 138 4.00 -4.35 -2.41
C THR A 138 3.31 -5.19 -3.48
N THR A 139 2.21 -5.86 -3.15
CA THR A 139 1.40 -6.64 -4.12
C THR A 139 0.78 -5.73 -5.18
N LEU A 140 0.21 -4.60 -4.77
CA LEU A 140 -0.34 -3.61 -5.71
C LEU A 140 0.77 -3.00 -6.57
N ALA A 141 1.93 -2.69 -6.00
CA ALA A 141 3.07 -2.18 -6.76
C ALA A 141 3.49 -3.16 -7.85
N ALA A 142 3.57 -4.46 -7.55
CA ALA A 142 3.90 -5.49 -8.54
C ALA A 142 2.85 -5.58 -9.66
N LEU A 143 1.55 -5.49 -9.33
CA LEU A 143 0.46 -5.51 -10.33
C LEU A 143 0.49 -4.26 -11.22
N ILE A 144 0.67 -3.07 -10.64
CA ILE A 144 0.81 -1.81 -11.38
C ILE A 144 2.04 -1.83 -12.27
N GLU A 145 3.18 -2.33 -11.77
CA GLU A 145 4.40 -2.45 -12.56
C GLU A 145 4.25 -3.47 -13.71
N LYS A 146 3.50 -4.56 -13.50
CA LYS A 146 3.15 -5.50 -14.57
C LYS A 146 2.33 -4.79 -15.67
N ILE A 147 1.30 -4.03 -15.29
CA ILE A 147 0.51 -3.22 -16.24
C ILE A 147 1.42 -2.24 -16.98
N ASN A 148 2.27 -1.51 -16.26
CA ASN A 148 3.21 -0.54 -16.80
C ASN A 148 4.14 -1.11 -17.86
N ARG A 149 4.60 -2.36 -17.67
CA ARG A 149 5.50 -3.05 -18.61
C ARG A 149 4.78 -3.64 -19.82
N GLU A 150 3.55 -4.09 -19.64
CA GLU A 150 2.86 -4.91 -20.64
C GLU A 150 1.84 -4.15 -21.47
N ARG A 151 1.18 -3.12 -20.89
CA ARG A 151 0.05 -2.40 -21.48
C ARG A 151 0.38 -0.93 -21.76
N LYS A 152 -0.35 -0.31 -22.69
CA LYS A 152 -0.24 1.11 -23.06
C LYS A 152 -1.43 1.86 -22.48
N LEU A 153 -1.38 2.20 -21.20
CA LEU A 153 -2.46 2.76 -20.44
C LEU A 153 -2.00 3.99 -19.67
N HIS A 154 -2.95 4.85 -19.30
CA HIS A 154 -2.72 5.92 -18.34
C HIS A 154 -3.09 5.41 -16.94
N ILE A 155 -2.12 5.37 -16.04
CA ILE A 155 -2.25 4.90 -14.66
C ILE A 155 -2.13 6.11 -13.75
N VAL A 156 -3.10 6.33 -12.87
CA VAL A 156 -3.02 7.37 -11.84
C VAL A 156 -3.10 6.72 -10.46
N THR A 157 -2.16 7.04 -9.59
CA THR A 157 -2.20 6.58 -8.20
C THR A 157 -2.51 7.73 -7.24
N LEU A 158 -3.28 7.44 -6.22
CA LEU A 158 -3.56 8.29 -5.06
C LEU A 158 -3.08 7.56 -3.82
N GLU A 159 -2.05 8.05 -3.14
CA GLU A 159 -1.36 7.34 -2.06
C GLU A 159 -1.15 8.24 -0.83
N ASP A 160 -1.04 7.64 0.35
CA ASP A 160 -0.79 8.33 1.62
C ASP A 160 0.11 7.50 2.55
N PRO A 161 1.43 7.64 2.39
CA PRO A 161 2.20 8.28 1.33
C PRO A 161 2.51 7.36 0.15
N ILE A 162 3.22 7.87 -0.87
CA ILE A 162 3.81 7.06 -1.93
C ILE A 162 4.91 6.15 -1.33
N GLU A 163 4.72 4.82 -1.44
CA GLU A 163 5.69 3.83 -0.94
C GLU A 163 6.66 3.33 -2.02
N TYR A 164 6.23 3.31 -3.29
CA TYR A 164 7.03 2.89 -4.43
C TYR A 164 7.00 3.95 -5.52
N ARG A 165 8.14 4.23 -6.14
CA ARG A 165 8.23 5.14 -7.30
C ARG A 165 8.26 4.34 -8.59
N TYR A 166 7.34 4.67 -9.50
CA TYR A 166 7.28 4.08 -10.82
C TYR A 166 8.00 4.96 -11.85
N VAL A 167 8.66 4.30 -12.79
CA VAL A 167 9.14 4.94 -14.03
C VAL A 167 8.21 4.49 -15.14
N SER A 168 7.60 5.44 -15.85
CA SER A 168 6.74 5.13 -17.01
C SER A 168 7.50 4.32 -18.05
N LYS A 169 6.89 3.21 -18.52
CA LYS A 169 7.45 2.31 -19.52
C LYS A 169 6.56 2.26 -20.75
N LYS A 170 5.69 1.25 -20.88
CA LYS A 170 4.66 1.25 -21.93
C LYS A 170 3.46 2.10 -21.54
N SER A 171 3.15 2.16 -20.25
CA SER A 171 2.09 3.02 -19.71
C SER A 171 2.65 4.36 -19.25
N LEU A 172 1.79 5.38 -19.22
CA LEU A 172 2.04 6.65 -18.56
C LEU A 172 1.59 6.53 -17.11
N ILE A 173 2.43 6.91 -16.13
CA ILE A 173 2.08 6.85 -14.72
C ILE A 173 2.20 8.21 -14.07
N HIS A 174 1.14 8.65 -13.41
CA HIS A 174 1.13 9.82 -12.54
C HIS A 174 0.81 9.38 -11.11
N GLN A 175 1.71 9.67 -10.17
CA GLN A 175 1.54 9.40 -8.75
C GLN A 175 1.23 10.70 -8.01
N ARG A 176 0.18 10.69 -7.20
CA ARG A 176 -0.26 11.85 -6.41
C ARG A 176 -0.35 11.46 -4.94
N GLU A 177 0.31 12.23 -4.10
CA GLU A 177 0.34 12.03 -2.65
C GLU A 177 -0.73 12.89 -1.97
N VAL A 178 -1.51 12.28 -1.08
CA VAL A 178 -2.47 13.01 -0.24
C VAL A 178 -1.71 13.91 0.74
N GLY A 179 -2.22 15.13 0.94
CA GLY A 179 -1.56 16.14 1.76
C GLY A 179 -0.53 17.00 1.02
N ARG A 180 -0.01 16.51 -0.12
CA ARG A 180 0.96 17.24 -0.94
C ARG A 180 0.40 17.62 -2.32
N ASP A 181 -0.10 16.63 -3.07
CA ASP A 181 -0.55 16.80 -4.45
C ASP A 181 -2.09 16.85 -4.55
N THR A 182 -2.78 16.42 -3.51
CA THR A 182 -4.24 16.47 -3.36
C THR A 182 -4.62 16.53 -1.88
N ALA A 183 -5.73 17.18 -1.56
CA ALA A 183 -6.15 17.38 -0.17
C ALA A 183 -6.71 16.10 0.50
N SER A 184 -7.30 15.18 -0.27
CA SER A 184 -7.84 13.90 0.24
C SER A 184 -7.99 12.89 -0.90
N PHE A 185 -8.18 11.61 -0.55
CA PHE A 185 -8.49 10.55 -1.52
C PHE A 185 -9.76 10.87 -2.31
N ALA A 186 -10.84 11.30 -1.66
CA ALA A 186 -12.10 11.60 -2.31
C ALA A 186 -11.98 12.76 -3.32
N ILE A 187 -11.29 13.85 -2.95
CA ILE A 187 -11.05 15.01 -3.84
C ILE A 187 -10.15 14.59 -5.00
N GLY A 188 -9.06 13.89 -4.70
CA GLY A 188 -8.12 13.39 -5.69
C GLY A 188 -8.81 12.50 -6.72
N LEU A 189 -9.62 11.53 -6.28
CA LEU A 189 -10.30 10.57 -7.13
C LEU A 189 -11.34 11.24 -8.05
N ARG A 190 -12.13 12.19 -7.54
CA ARG A 190 -13.03 13.00 -8.39
C ARG A 190 -12.27 13.80 -9.45
N SER A 191 -11.08 14.28 -9.14
CA SER A 191 -10.22 14.99 -10.08
C SER A 191 -9.65 14.06 -11.15
N VAL A 192 -9.21 12.86 -10.75
CA VAL A 192 -8.60 11.85 -11.63
C VAL A 192 -9.57 11.43 -12.74
N LEU A 193 -10.86 11.31 -12.48
CA LEU A 193 -11.89 10.99 -13.50
C LEU A 193 -11.94 11.98 -14.68
N ARG A 194 -11.29 13.14 -14.58
CA ARG A 194 -11.17 14.13 -15.67
C ARG A 194 -9.77 14.20 -16.27
N GLN A 195 -8.92 13.24 -15.95
CA GLN A 195 -7.53 13.16 -16.39
C GLN A 195 -7.27 12.03 -17.39
N ASP A 196 -8.35 11.46 -17.96
CA ASP A 196 -8.29 10.35 -18.93
C ASP A 196 -7.52 9.12 -18.40
N PRO A 197 -7.84 8.61 -17.19
CA PRO A 197 -7.17 7.43 -16.65
C PRO A 197 -7.82 6.15 -17.18
N ASP A 198 -7.02 5.11 -17.42
CA ASP A 198 -7.50 3.74 -17.64
C ASP A 198 -7.49 2.94 -16.33
N VAL A 199 -6.45 3.18 -15.51
CA VAL A 199 -6.21 2.47 -14.25
C VAL A 199 -6.03 3.47 -13.13
N ILE A 200 -6.72 3.25 -12.03
CA ILE A 200 -6.64 4.08 -10.82
C ILE A 200 -6.24 3.21 -9.64
N LEU A 201 -5.19 3.60 -8.92
CA LEU A 201 -4.86 3.04 -7.61
C LEU A 201 -5.28 4.00 -6.52
N VAL A 202 -6.14 3.54 -5.61
CA VAL A 202 -6.53 4.27 -4.40
C VAL A 202 -5.87 3.59 -3.21
N GLY A 203 -4.95 4.28 -2.56
CA GLY A 203 -4.15 3.72 -1.46
C GLY A 203 -5.00 3.06 -0.39
N GLU A 204 -6.08 3.72 0.02
CA GLU A 204 -7.01 3.17 1.02
C GLU A 204 -8.42 3.73 0.90
N LEU A 205 -9.43 2.87 1.15
CA LEU A 205 -10.85 3.24 1.27
C LEU A 205 -11.24 3.38 2.76
N ARG A 206 -11.10 4.59 3.31
CA ARG A 206 -11.36 4.86 4.74
C ARG A 206 -12.78 5.36 5.02
N ASP A 207 -13.28 6.21 4.15
CA ASP A 207 -14.53 6.96 4.31
C ASP A 207 -15.51 6.69 3.17
N LYS A 208 -16.77 7.04 3.42
CA LYS A 208 -17.86 6.79 2.50
C LYS A 208 -17.72 7.58 1.18
N GLU A 209 -17.12 8.77 1.25
CA GLU A 209 -16.90 9.65 0.09
C GLU A 209 -15.88 9.02 -0.87
N THR A 210 -14.79 8.47 -0.34
CA THR A 210 -13.77 7.76 -1.12
C THR A 210 -14.32 6.46 -1.69
N ILE A 211 -15.09 5.68 -0.90
CA ILE A 211 -15.74 4.44 -1.37
C ILE A 211 -16.71 4.75 -2.51
N SER A 212 -17.60 5.74 -2.35
CA SER A 212 -18.56 6.13 -3.38
C SER A 212 -17.87 6.56 -4.67
N ALA A 213 -16.80 7.36 -4.57
CA ALA A 213 -16.03 7.80 -5.72
C ALA A 213 -15.31 6.63 -6.43
N ALA A 214 -14.80 5.64 -5.68
CA ALA A 214 -14.17 4.44 -6.24
C ALA A 214 -15.17 3.54 -6.97
N LEU A 215 -16.37 3.36 -6.39
CA LEU A 215 -17.46 2.63 -7.04
C LEU A 215 -17.87 3.32 -8.35
N THR A 216 -18.07 4.64 -8.33
CA THR A 216 -18.39 5.44 -9.52
C THR A 216 -17.29 5.33 -10.59
N ALA A 217 -16.03 5.42 -10.21
CA ALA A 217 -14.92 5.24 -11.14
C ALA A 217 -14.96 3.86 -11.83
N ALA A 218 -15.20 2.81 -11.05
CA ALA A 218 -15.31 1.45 -11.58
C ALA A 218 -16.55 1.25 -12.49
N GLU A 219 -17.67 1.90 -12.18
CA GLU A 219 -18.90 1.89 -13.03
C GLU A 219 -18.70 2.61 -14.36
N THR A 220 -17.90 3.68 -14.34
CA THR A 220 -17.65 4.49 -15.54
C THR A 220 -16.51 3.94 -16.43
N GLY A 221 -16.12 2.69 -16.21
CA GLY A 221 -15.25 1.95 -17.13
C GLY A 221 -13.78 1.90 -16.76
N HIS A 222 -13.38 2.41 -15.59
CA HIS A 222 -11.98 2.39 -15.13
C HIS A 222 -11.67 1.10 -14.36
N LEU A 223 -10.42 0.64 -14.44
CA LEU A 223 -9.92 -0.40 -13.56
C LEU A 223 -9.41 0.25 -12.26
N VAL A 224 -10.08 -0.02 -11.15
CA VAL A 224 -9.77 0.55 -9.85
C VAL A 224 -9.18 -0.52 -8.95
N PHE A 225 -7.96 -0.30 -8.48
CA PHE A 225 -7.34 -1.03 -7.38
C PHE A 225 -7.45 -0.21 -6.10
N ALA A 226 -7.86 -0.83 -5.01
CA ALA A 226 -7.95 -0.14 -3.73
C ALA A 226 -7.61 -1.08 -2.56
N THR A 227 -7.26 -0.50 -1.39
CA THR A 227 -7.01 -1.30 -0.19
C THR A 227 -8.06 -1.10 0.89
N LEU A 228 -8.19 -2.15 1.72
CA LEU A 228 -8.97 -2.15 2.96
C LEU A 228 -8.19 -2.85 4.08
N HIS A 229 -8.48 -2.47 5.33
CA HIS A 229 -7.92 -3.10 6.53
C HIS A 229 -8.86 -4.17 7.10
N THR A 230 -9.17 -5.18 6.29
CA THR A 230 -9.98 -6.35 6.69
C THR A 230 -9.19 -7.63 6.47
N ASN A 231 -9.49 -8.67 7.25
CA ASN A 231 -8.71 -9.90 7.24
C ASN A 231 -9.24 -10.96 6.26
N ASP A 232 -10.48 -10.84 5.81
CA ASP A 232 -11.17 -11.78 4.94
C ASP A 232 -12.09 -11.06 3.95
N SER A 233 -12.53 -11.78 2.93
CA SER A 233 -13.35 -11.24 1.85
C SER A 233 -14.76 -10.87 2.30
N THR A 234 -15.35 -11.59 3.24
CA THR A 234 -16.67 -11.26 3.81
C THR A 234 -16.60 -9.95 4.57
N GLY A 235 -15.57 -9.78 5.40
CA GLY A 235 -15.30 -8.55 6.14
C GLY A 235 -15.07 -7.36 5.21
N ALA A 236 -14.42 -7.58 4.06
CA ALA A 236 -14.21 -6.51 3.07
C ALA A 236 -15.53 -6.02 2.48
N VAL A 237 -16.42 -6.93 2.08
CA VAL A 237 -17.76 -6.56 1.59
C VAL A 237 -18.55 -5.83 2.68
N ASN A 238 -18.60 -6.37 3.89
CA ASN A 238 -19.33 -5.77 4.99
C ASN A 238 -18.77 -4.37 5.34
N ARG A 239 -17.45 -4.19 5.38
CA ARG A 239 -16.81 -2.90 5.66
C ARG A 239 -17.25 -1.80 4.70
N ILE A 240 -17.35 -2.12 3.39
CA ILE A 240 -17.88 -1.19 2.40
C ILE A 240 -19.34 -0.86 2.70
N LEU A 241 -20.18 -1.88 2.91
CA LEU A 241 -21.61 -1.70 3.12
C LEU A 241 -21.92 -0.97 4.44
N ASP A 242 -21.16 -1.23 5.49
CA ASP A 242 -21.34 -0.63 6.82
C ASP A 242 -20.86 0.83 6.88
N SER A 243 -20.14 1.31 5.87
CA SER A 243 -19.80 2.73 5.75
C SER A 243 -21.01 3.60 5.33
N PHE A 244 -22.14 2.99 4.99
CA PHE A 244 -23.35 3.69 4.53
C PHE A 244 -24.54 3.35 5.42
N ASP A 245 -25.00 4.32 6.20
CA ASP A 245 -26.22 4.21 7.01
C ASP A 245 -27.47 4.23 6.11
N GLU A 246 -27.51 5.16 5.16
CA GLU A 246 -28.57 5.32 4.18
C GLU A 246 -28.09 4.90 2.78
N GLY A 247 -29.01 4.41 1.96
CA GLY A 247 -28.71 4.00 0.58
C GLY A 247 -27.94 2.68 0.47
N ARG A 248 -27.83 1.89 1.53
CA ARG A 248 -27.10 0.62 1.55
C ARG A 248 -27.48 -0.35 0.44
N GLN A 249 -28.76 -0.35 0.03
CA GLN A 249 -29.25 -1.16 -1.08
C GLN A 249 -28.65 -0.74 -2.42
N LEU A 250 -28.51 0.56 -2.66
CA LEU A 250 -27.87 1.10 -3.86
C LEU A 250 -26.39 0.68 -3.90
N ILE A 251 -25.67 0.85 -2.79
CA ILE A 251 -24.25 0.46 -2.68
C ILE A 251 -24.05 -1.05 -2.89
N ARG A 252 -24.96 -1.90 -2.39
CA ARG A 252 -24.93 -3.34 -2.67
C ARG A 252 -25.00 -3.62 -4.17
N SER A 253 -25.94 -2.95 -4.87
CA SER A 253 -26.11 -3.12 -6.30
C SER A 253 -24.89 -2.64 -7.07
N GLN A 254 -24.37 -1.47 -6.74
CA GLN A 254 -23.15 -0.91 -7.34
C GLN A 254 -21.94 -1.83 -7.10
N LEU A 255 -21.69 -2.21 -5.85
CA LEU A 255 -20.57 -3.10 -5.51
C LEU A 255 -20.69 -4.44 -6.23
N ALA A 256 -21.88 -5.04 -6.27
CA ALA A 256 -22.14 -6.29 -6.98
C ALA A 256 -21.87 -6.16 -8.48
N GLU A 257 -22.11 -5.00 -9.09
CA GLU A 257 -21.86 -4.74 -10.51
C GLU A 257 -20.36 -4.63 -10.81
N VAL A 258 -19.64 -3.81 -10.04
CA VAL A 258 -18.26 -3.44 -10.36
C VAL A 258 -17.20 -4.35 -9.78
N LEU A 259 -17.48 -5.08 -8.71
CA LEU A 259 -16.49 -5.93 -8.04
C LEU A 259 -15.96 -7.00 -9.01
N GLN A 260 -14.64 -7.13 -9.11
CA GLN A 260 -13.94 -8.15 -9.89
C GLN A 260 -13.29 -9.20 -9.00
N ALA A 261 -12.58 -8.75 -7.94
CA ALA A 261 -11.93 -9.64 -7.01
C ALA A 261 -11.71 -8.97 -5.65
N ILE A 262 -11.58 -9.81 -4.61
CA ILE A 262 -11.04 -9.44 -3.31
C ILE A 262 -9.85 -10.35 -3.04
N VAL A 263 -8.69 -9.76 -2.74
CA VAL A 263 -7.45 -10.46 -2.41
C VAL A 263 -7.10 -10.12 -0.97
N CYS A 264 -7.28 -11.05 -0.05
CA CYS A 264 -6.87 -10.86 1.35
C CYS A 264 -5.50 -11.47 1.60
N GLN A 265 -4.64 -10.77 2.32
CA GLN A 265 -3.24 -11.08 2.43
C GLN A 265 -2.72 -10.98 3.87
N GLU A 266 -1.91 -11.95 4.26
CA GLU A 266 -1.09 -11.95 5.47
C GLU A 266 0.35 -12.35 5.13
N LEU A 267 1.31 -11.99 5.98
CA LEU A 267 2.72 -12.37 5.81
C LEU A 267 3.11 -13.42 6.84
N LEU A 268 3.57 -14.57 6.37
CA LEU A 268 4.09 -15.68 7.18
C LEU A 268 5.62 -15.69 7.17
N PRO A 269 6.28 -16.02 8.29
CA PRO A 269 7.73 -16.16 8.33
C PRO A 269 8.17 -17.36 7.47
N LYS A 270 9.26 -17.20 6.71
CA LYS A 270 9.87 -18.32 5.98
C LYS A 270 10.58 -19.27 6.94
N VAL A 271 10.49 -20.59 6.68
CA VAL A 271 11.23 -21.62 7.45
C VAL A 271 12.72 -21.59 7.07
N VAL A 272 13.03 -21.41 5.79
CA VAL A 272 14.41 -21.37 5.30
C VAL A 272 14.75 -19.95 4.85
N GLY A 273 15.88 -19.43 5.34
CA GLY A 273 16.35 -18.09 5.03
C GLY A 273 15.77 -17.00 5.92
N LYS A 274 15.87 -15.75 5.49
CA LYS A 274 15.30 -14.58 6.16
C LYS A 274 14.10 -14.05 5.37
N GLY A 275 13.20 -13.36 6.07
CA GLY A 275 12.07 -12.67 5.46
C GLY A 275 10.76 -13.39 5.62
N ARG A 276 9.76 -12.97 4.84
CA ARG A 276 8.37 -13.42 4.92
C ARG A 276 7.87 -13.76 3.53
N VAL A 277 6.83 -14.58 3.47
CA VAL A 277 6.09 -14.90 2.25
C VAL A 277 4.62 -14.56 2.45
N ALA A 278 3.96 -14.09 1.39
CA ALA A 278 2.55 -13.74 1.47
C ALA A 278 1.67 -15.00 1.38
N ASN A 279 0.68 -15.08 2.27
CA ASN A 279 -0.40 -16.05 2.22
C ASN A 279 -1.68 -15.35 1.78
N PHE A 280 -2.37 -15.89 0.78
CA PHE A 280 -3.48 -15.24 0.12
C PHE A 280 -4.80 -15.99 0.31
N GLU A 281 -5.88 -15.21 0.41
CA GLU A 281 -7.24 -15.59 0.11
C GLU A 281 -7.67 -14.82 -1.13
N VAL A 282 -8.25 -15.49 -2.12
CA VAL A 282 -8.66 -14.87 -3.39
C VAL A 282 -10.11 -15.20 -3.67
N LEU A 283 -10.96 -14.19 -3.67
CA LEU A 283 -12.38 -14.28 -4.03
C LEU A 283 -12.60 -13.61 -5.40
N ILE A 284 -13.16 -14.35 -6.36
CA ILE A 284 -13.48 -13.86 -7.70
C ILE A 284 -14.97 -13.56 -7.83
N ALA A 285 -15.31 -12.41 -8.38
CA ALA A 285 -16.69 -11.96 -8.51
C ALA A 285 -17.42 -12.65 -9.69
N THR A 286 -17.93 -13.84 -9.44
CA THR A 286 -18.82 -14.58 -10.36
C THR A 286 -20.24 -14.04 -10.30
N PRO A 287 -21.12 -14.36 -11.28
CA PRO A 287 -22.54 -14.01 -11.23
C PRO A 287 -23.23 -14.44 -9.94
N ALA A 288 -22.91 -15.62 -9.40
CA ALA A 288 -23.47 -16.11 -8.14
C ALA A 288 -23.02 -15.25 -6.94
N LEU A 289 -21.73 -14.89 -6.86
CA LEU A 289 -21.24 -13.99 -5.81
C LEU A 289 -21.92 -12.62 -5.89
N ARG A 290 -22.04 -12.07 -7.09
CA ARG A 290 -22.74 -10.79 -7.33
C ARG A 290 -24.20 -10.82 -6.83
N SER A 291 -24.90 -11.96 -7.01
CA SER A 291 -26.25 -12.15 -6.46
C SER A 291 -26.24 -12.16 -4.92
N LEU A 292 -25.31 -12.90 -4.30
CA LEU A 292 -25.17 -12.92 -2.83
C LEU A 292 -24.96 -11.51 -2.25
N ILE A 293 -24.10 -10.70 -2.87
CA ILE A 293 -23.85 -9.32 -2.44
C ILE A 293 -25.12 -8.46 -2.61
N ARG A 294 -25.78 -8.54 -3.76
CA ARG A 294 -26.98 -7.76 -4.09
C ARG A 294 -28.14 -8.07 -3.14
N GLU A 295 -28.31 -9.34 -2.77
CA GLU A 295 -29.33 -9.81 -1.85
C GLU A 295 -28.98 -9.61 -0.37
N GLY A 296 -27.75 -9.18 -0.07
CA GLY A 296 -27.26 -8.97 1.28
C GLY A 296 -26.92 -10.26 2.04
N ARG A 297 -26.75 -11.38 1.33
CA ARG A 297 -26.39 -12.69 1.92
C ARG A 297 -24.87 -12.83 2.10
N THR A 298 -24.25 -11.80 2.65
CA THR A 298 -22.78 -11.74 2.80
C THR A 298 -22.22 -12.88 3.66
N HIS A 299 -22.99 -13.42 4.61
CA HIS A 299 -22.61 -14.55 5.43
C HIS A 299 -22.37 -15.84 4.62
N GLN A 300 -22.85 -15.94 3.39
CA GLN A 300 -22.63 -17.10 2.51
C GLN A 300 -21.35 -16.99 1.68
N ILE A 301 -20.67 -15.83 1.67
CA ILE A 301 -19.44 -15.60 0.88
C ILE A 301 -18.35 -16.60 1.27
N ALA A 302 -18.15 -16.84 2.57
CA ALA A 302 -17.11 -17.76 3.03
C ALA A 302 -17.34 -19.19 2.50
N SER A 303 -18.57 -19.70 2.54
CA SER A 303 -18.91 -21.01 1.99
C SER A 303 -18.76 -21.05 0.46
N TYR A 304 -19.09 -19.96 -0.20
CA TYR A 304 -18.96 -19.83 -1.64
C TYR A 304 -17.47 -19.82 -2.08
N LEU A 305 -16.60 -19.14 -1.33
CA LEU A 305 -15.17 -19.14 -1.55
C LEU A 305 -14.57 -20.57 -1.56
N ILE A 306 -14.97 -21.43 -0.59
CA ILE A 306 -14.48 -22.81 -0.49
C ILE A 306 -14.86 -23.64 -1.73
N THR A 307 -16.04 -23.41 -2.30
CA THR A 307 -16.53 -24.16 -3.47
C THR A 307 -16.04 -23.59 -4.81
N GLY A 308 -15.48 -22.40 -4.80
CA GLY A 308 -15.11 -21.63 -6.00
C GLY A 308 -13.73 -21.95 -6.60
N LYS A 309 -13.11 -23.06 -6.27
CA LYS A 309 -11.75 -23.41 -6.71
C LYS A 309 -11.59 -23.46 -8.24
N GLN A 310 -12.58 -23.99 -8.95
CA GLN A 310 -12.54 -24.03 -10.42
C GLN A 310 -12.59 -22.64 -11.08
N GLN A 311 -13.09 -21.63 -10.37
CA GLN A 311 -13.12 -20.23 -10.80
C GLN A 311 -11.85 -19.46 -10.39
N GLY A 312 -10.86 -20.15 -9.85
CA GLY A 312 -9.60 -19.55 -9.40
C GLY A 312 -9.66 -18.95 -7.99
N MET A 313 -10.73 -19.26 -7.22
CA MET A 313 -10.79 -18.87 -5.83
C MET A 313 -9.82 -19.70 -4.98
N LEU A 314 -9.32 -19.09 -3.89
CA LEU A 314 -8.30 -19.70 -3.04
C LEU A 314 -8.55 -19.31 -1.59
N THR A 315 -8.63 -20.29 -0.69
CA THR A 315 -8.69 -20.01 0.75
C THR A 315 -7.28 -19.84 1.32
N LYS A 316 -7.16 -19.15 2.46
CA LYS A 316 -5.87 -19.03 3.15
C LYS A 316 -5.27 -20.36 3.55
N GLU A 317 -6.12 -21.29 3.97
CA GLU A 317 -5.72 -22.63 4.38
C GLU A 317 -5.14 -23.44 3.22
N GLU A 318 -5.80 -23.38 2.05
CA GLU A 318 -5.30 -24.04 0.84
C GLU A 318 -3.97 -23.44 0.39
N HIS A 319 -3.88 -22.10 0.33
CA HIS A 319 -2.64 -21.46 -0.06
C HIS A 319 -1.50 -21.74 0.92
N ARG A 320 -1.81 -21.75 2.22
CA ARG A 320 -0.84 -22.11 3.26
C ARG A 320 -0.30 -23.54 3.06
N LYS A 321 -1.16 -24.51 2.75
CA LYS A 321 -0.73 -25.87 2.41
C LYS A 321 0.20 -25.88 1.19
N MET A 322 -0.13 -25.15 0.14
CA MET A 322 0.73 -25.03 -1.05
C MET A 322 2.11 -24.44 -0.71
N LEU A 323 2.17 -23.46 0.21
CA LEU A 323 3.43 -22.88 0.67
C LEU A 323 4.26 -23.88 1.50
N GLN A 324 3.59 -24.70 2.33
CA GLN A 324 4.23 -25.80 3.08
C GLN A 324 4.79 -26.87 2.16
N GLU A 325 4.02 -27.31 1.18
CA GLU A 325 4.46 -28.30 0.17
C GLU A 325 5.68 -27.82 -0.64
N LYS A 326 5.78 -26.49 -0.84
CA LYS A 326 6.97 -25.86 -1.46
C LYS A 326 8.14 -25.64 -0.47
N GLY A 327 7.98 -26.00 0.80
CA GLY A 327 9.01 -25.81 1.84
C GLY A 327 9.31 -24.34 2.19
N LEU A 328 8.36 -23.45 1.95
CA LEU A 328 8.53 -22.01 2.20
C LEU A 328 8.17 -21.60 3.63
N ILE A 329 7.20 -22.30 4.24
CA ILE A 329 6.73 -22.07 5.62
C ILE A 329 6.61 -23.38 6.39
#